data_35c6d209ea50a2bd3b7be82d07294395
#
_entry.id   35c6d209ea50a2bd3b7be82d07294395
#
_cell.length_a   1.000
_cell.length_b   1.000
_cell.length_c   1.000
_cell.angle_alpha   90.00
_cell.angle_beta   90.00
_cell.angle_gamma   90.00
#
_symmetry.space_group_name_H-M   'P 1'
#
loop_
_entity.id
_entity.type
_entity.pdbx_description
1 polymer ?
#
loop_
_entity_poly.entity_id
_entity_poly.type
_entity_poly.pdbx_seq_one_letter_code
_entity_poly.pdbx_strand_id
1 'polypeptide(L)'
;KRLKAVAVQGDMEVPTAVGPELMKALRKKHVGALSGHWRQLHETGTPGIYDMCCSMDDAPTKNYKGVAEFDSPNYADCRGEIVLEKQKRRYGCWRCPIACGGIMKAGNGDYVYDEGAHKPEYETMAMFGSNLCNDNLESLIVVSDLCNRLGVDTISAGASMAFLMECFEHGILTAADNDGLEMKWGDHRAIV
;
A
#
# COMPACT_ATOMS: atom_id res chain seq x y z
N LYS A 1 10.34 11.26 -16.90
CA LYS A 1 9.34 11.83 -17.83
C LYS A 1 9.24 13.33 -17.57
N ARG A 2 9.03 14.14 -18.64
CA ARG A 2 9.04 15.63 -18.52
C ARG A 2 7.64 16.22 -18.29
N LEU A 3 6.59 15.40 -18.33
CA LEU A 3 5.22 15.82 -18.07
C LEU A 3 5.00 15.99 -16.56
N LYS A 4 4.54 17.15 -16.12
CA LYS A 4 4.33 17.47 -14.69
C LYS A 4 2.87 17.38 -14.26
N ALA A 5 1.95 17.61 -15.16
CA ALA A 5 0.51 17.54 -14.88
C ALA A 5 -0.30 17.30 -16.15
N VAL A 6 -1.46 16.71 -15.97
CA VAL A 6 -2.53 16.64 -16.97
C VAL A 6 -3.81 17.12 -16.30
N ALA A 7 -4.48 18.08 -16.90
CA ALA A 7 -5.81 18.51 -16.48
C ALA A 7 -6.83 18.09 -17.54
N VAL A 8 -7.92 17.50 -17.08
CA VAL A 8 -9.04 17.08 -17.95
C VAL A 8 -10.34 17.64 -17.37
N GLN A 9 -11.14 18.27 -18.21
CA GLN A 9 -12.47 18.72 -17.87
C GLN A 9 -13.46 18.13 -18.89
N GLY A 10 -14.52 17.52 -18.40
CA GLY A 10 -15.62 17.01 -19.21
C GLY A 10 -16.95 17.60 -18.73
N ASP A 11 -17.83 17.92 -19.64
CA ASP A 11 -19.17 18.49 -19.39
C ASP A 11 -20.31 17.57 -19.82
N MET A 12 -19.98 16.43 -20.41
CA MET A 12 -20.96 15.43 -20.87
C MET A 12 -21.19 14.34 -19.82
N GLU A 13 -22.43 13.91 -19.67
CA GLU A 13 -22.72 12.67 -18.94
C GLU A 13 -22.17 11.46 -19.70
N VAL A 14 -21.71 10.46 -18.96
CA VAL A 14 -21.23 9.22 -19.57
C VAL A 14 -22.41 8.50 -20.22
N PRO A 15 -22.36 8.28 -21.54
CA PRO A 15 -23.43 7.57 -22.24
C PRO A 15 -23.50 6.11 -21.76
N THR A 16 -24.69 5.59 -21.65
CA THR A 16 -24.95 4.19 -21.31
C THR A 16 -25.65 3.48 -22.47
N ALA A 17 -25.28 2.23 -22.73
CA ALA A 17 -25.89 1.41 -23.78
C ALA A 17 -27.36 1.06 -23.50
N VAL A 18 -27.78 1.23 -22.25
CA VAL A 18 -29.15 0.92 -21.79
C VAL A 18 -29.74 2.12 -21.05
N GLY A 19 -31.05 2.19 -20.97
CA GLY A 19 -31.72 3.26 -20.23
C GLY A 19 -31.37 3.27 -18.73
N PRO A 20 -31.53 4.42 -18.04
CA PRO A 20 -31.09 4.62 -16.66
C PRO A 20 -31.71 3.63 -15.67
N GLU A 21 -32.95 3.25 -15.84
CA GLU A 21 -33.62 2.31 -14.94
C GLU A 21 -33.04 0.88 -15.06
N LEU A 22 -32.77 0.43 -16.27
CA LEU A 22 -32.13 -0.87 -16.48
C LEU A 22 -30.69 -0.85 -15.95
N MET A 23 -29.95 0.24 -16.17
CA MET A 23 -28.60 0.41 -15.63
C MET A 23 -28.61 0.33 -14.09
N LYS A 24 -29.56 0.98 -13.44
CA LYS A 24 -29.73 0.94 -11.98
C LYS A 24 -30.05 -0.48 -11.49
N ALA A 25 -30.93 -1.18 -12.19
CA ALA A 25 -31.30 -2.58 -11.87
C ALA A 25 -30.10 -3.54 -12.01
N LEU A 26 -29.33 -3.42 -13.11
CA LEU A 26 -28.12 -4.21 -13.35
C LEU A 26 -27.06 -3.94 -12.27
N ARG A 27 -26.81 -2.67 -11.93
CA ARG A 27 -25.88 -2.30 -10.88
C ARG A 27 -26.29 -2.92 -9.53
N LYS A 28 -27.56 -2.80 -9.14
CA LYS A 28 -28.08 -3.39 -7.89
C LYS A 28 -27.88 -4.92 -7.88
N LYS A 29 -28.18 -5.60 -8.99
CA LYS A 29 -27.99 -7.03 -9.15
C LYS A 29 -26.52 -7.43 -8.96
N HIS A 30 -25.60 -6.77 -9.64
CA HIS A 30 -24.18 -7.11 -9.58
C HIS A 30 -23.55 -6.78 -8.23
N VAL A 31 -23.86 -5.63 -7.64
CA VAL A 31 -23.39 -5.27 -6.30
C VAL A 31 -23.89 -6.27 -5.25
N GLY A 32 -25.16 -6.68 -5.34
CA GLY A 32 -25.74 -7.67 -4.43
C GLY A 32 -25.17 -9.09 -4.59
N ALA A 33 -24.51 -9.38 -5.72
CA ALA A 33 -23.87 -10.66 -5.98
C ALA A 33 -22.40 -10.73 -5.55
N LEU A 34 -21.82 -9.62 -5.03
CA LEU A 34 -20.44 -9.60 -4.54
C LEU A 34 -20.30 -10.54 -3.33
N SER A 35 -19.44 -11.53 -3.44
CA SER A 35 -19.16 -12.54 -2.41
C SER A 35 -17.69 -12.95 -2.43
N GLY A 36 -17.26 -13.74 -1.42
CA GLY A 36 -15.91 -14.26 -1.35
C GLY A 36 -14.86 -13.16 -1.41
N HIS A 37 -13.88 -13.31 -2.28
CA HIS A 37 -12.76 -12.38 -2.46
C HIS A 37 -13.19 -10.92 -2.72
N TRP A 38 -14.26 -10.70 -3.51
CA TRP A 38 -14.78 -9.35 -3.76
C TRP A 38 -15.30 -8.69 -2.49
N ARG A 39 -15.92 -9.46 -1.61
CA ARG A 39 -16.39 -8.98 -0.32
C ARG A 39 -15.22 -8.63 0.60
N GLN A 40 -14.19 -9.46 0.66
CA GLN A 40 -12.96 -9.19 1.40
C GLN A 40 -12.30 -7.89 0.91
N LEU A 41 -12.13 -7.71 -0.41
CA LEU A 41 -11.62 -6.46 -0.98
C LEU A 41 -12.49 -5.25 -0.63
N HIS A 42 -13.81 -5.43 -0.54
CA HIS A 42 -14.70 -4.37 -0.05
C HIS A 42 -14.45 -4.06 1.43
N GLU A 43 -14.27 -5.07 2.26
CA GLU A 43 -14.15 -4.91 3.72
C GLU A 43 -12.78 -4.36 4.12
N THR A 44 -11.70 -4.94 3.67
CA THR A 44 -10.33 -4.59 4.08
C THR A 44 -9.52 -3.83 3.02
N GLY A 45 -9.93 -3.93 1.76
CA GLY A 45 -9.10 -3.48 0.64
C GLY A 45 -8.02 -4.50 0.31
N THR A 46 -7.05 -4.11 -0.53
CA THR A 46 -5.92 -4.96 -0.89
C THR A 46 -5.02 -5.33 0.29
N PRO A 47 -4.85 -4.49 1.36
CA PRO A 47 -4.14 -4.91 2.56
C PRO A 47 -4.67 -6.18 3.22
N GLY A 48 -5.92 -6.54 2.96
CA GLY A 48 -6.55 -7.74 3.53
C GLY A 48 -5.96 -9.08 3.08
N ILE A 49 -5.05 -9.09 2.11
CA ILE A 49 -4.33 -10.31 1.71
C ILE A 49 -2.87 -10.32 2.15
N TYR A 50 -2.40 -9.26 2.81
CA TYR A 50 -0.98 -9.07 3.11
C TYR A 50 -0.40 -10.18 3.98
N ASP A 51 -1.01 -10.45 5.11
CA ASP A 51 -0.55 -11.50 6.04
C ASP A 51 -0.64 -12.91 5.44
N MET A 52 -1.68 -13.17 4.64
CA MET A 52 -1.79 -14.42 3.90
C MET A 52 -0.62 -14.58 2.89
N CYS A 53 -0.34 -13.55 2.10
CA CYS A 53 0.77 -13.59 1.14
C CYS A 53 2.12 -13.75 1.83
N CYS A 54 2.34 -13.11 2.98
CA CYS A 54 3.54 -13.31 3.80
C CYS A 54 3.65 -14.74 4.32
N SER A 55 2.56 -15.31 4.85
CA SER A 55 2.55 -16.67 5.39
C SER A 55 2.74 -17.76 4.33
N MET A 56 2.47 -17.45 3.07
CA MET A 56 2.65 -18.35 1.93
C MET A 56 3.95 -18.11 1.16
N ASP A 57 4.81 -17.20 1.61
CA ASP A 57 6.01 -16.72 0.92
C ASP A 57 5.74 -16.19 -0.50
N ASP A 58 4.51 -15.69 -0.74
CA ASP A 58 4.13 -15.04 -1.99
C ASP A 58 4.49 -13.54 -1.98
N ALA A 59 4.56 -12.92 -0.80
CA ALA A 59 5.07 -11.58 -0.64
C ALA A 59 6.61 -11.56 -0.67
N PRO A 60 7.25 -10.54 -1.32
CA PRO A 60 8.71 -10.44 -1.30
C PRO A 60 9.22 -10.26 0.13
N THR A 61 10.33 -10.93 0.44
CA THR A 61 11.10 -10.74 1.67
C THR A 61 12.58 -10.73 1.31
N LYS A 62 13.31 -9.66 1.63
CA LYS A 62 14.74 -9.50 1.28
C LYS A 62 15.02 -9.82 -0.20
N ASN A 63 14.32 -9.18 -1.13
CA ASN A 63 14.42 -9.44 -2.57
C ASN A 63 14.15 -10.92 -2.94
N TYR A 64 13.16 -11.57 -2.27
CA TYR A 64 12.84 -13.00 -2.41
C TYR A 64 13.96 -13.97 -2.00
N LYS A 65 14.92 -13.52 -1.20
CA LYS A 65 15.93 -14.38 -0.57
C LYS A 65 15.53 -14.85 0.83
N GLY A 66 14.68 -14.08 1.49
CA GLY A 66 14.19 -14.32 2.84
C GLY A 66 12.86 -15.06 2.87
N VAL A 67 12.46 -15.43 4.06
CA VAL A 67 11.18 -16.06 4.39
C VAL A 67 10.50 -15.19 5.45
N ALA A 68 9.28 -14.74 5.20
CA ALA A 68 8.60 -13.76 6.06
C ALA A 68 8.47 -14.25 7.51
N GLU A 69 8.21 -15.54 7.73
CA GLU A 69 8.09 -16.13 9.06
C GLU A 69 9.36 -15.96 9.92
N PHE A 70 10.54 -15.97 9.30
CA PHE A 70 11.82 -15.88 10.00
C PHE A 70 12.44 -14.48 9.95
N ASP A 71 12.34 -13.80 8.81
CA ASP A 71 13.02 -12.52 8.57
C ASP A 71 12.16 -11.31 8.94
N SER A 72 10.83 -11.45 8.94
CA SER A 72 9.86 -10.40 9.30
C SER A 72 8.72 -10.99 10.16
N PRO A 73 9.01 -11.59 11.31
CA PRO A 73 8.06 -12.42 12.05
C PRO A 73 6.81 -11.67 12.57
N ASN A 74 6.87 -10.35 12.64
CA ASN A 74 5.76 -9.52 13.08
C ASN A 74 4.93 -8.95 11.91
N TYR A 75 5.08 -9.49 10.68
CA TYR A 75 4.32 -9.01 9.52
C TYR A 75 2.80 -8.93 9.77
N ALA A 76 2.27 -9.80 10.63
CA ALA A 76 0.85 -9.81 10.99
C ALA A 76 0.39 -8.55 11.74
N ASP A 77 1.30 -7.74 12.31
CA ASP A 77 0.98 -6.45 12.93
C ASP A 77 0.59 -5.40 11.87
N CYS A 78 0.84 -5.69 10.60
CA CYS A 78 0.41 -4.89 9.46
C CYS A 78 -0.76 -5.51 8.68
N ARG A 79 -1.44 -6.55 9.21
CA ARG A 79 -2.58 -7.17 8.52
C ARG A 79 -3.75 -6.21 8.30
N GLY A 80 -4.61 -6.54 7.35
CA GLY A 80 -5.69 -5.67 6.88
C GLY A 80 -6.60 -5.13 7.98
N GLU A 81 -6.93 -5.91 9.00
CA GLU A 81 -7.76 -5.50 10.13
C GLU A 81 -7.09 -4.38 10.95
N ILE A 82 -5.78 -4.49 11.21
CA ILE A 82 -5.01 -3.45 11.92
C ILE A 82 -4.95 -2.16 11.10
N VAL A 83 -4.77 -2.30 9.78
CA VAL A 83 -4.84 -1.14 8.86
C VAL A 83 -6.20 -0.44 8.96
N LEU A 84 -7.31 -1.20 9.05
CA LEU A 84 -8.66 -0.63 9.19
C LEU A 84 -8.86 0.14 10.50
N GLU A 85 -8.23 -0.24 11.58
CA GLU A 85 -8.31 0.49 12.84
C GLU A 85 -7.81 1.94 12.71
N LYS A 86 -6.82 2.14 11.84
CA LYS A 86 -6.27 3.46 11.50
C LYS A 86 -7.04 4.17 10.37
N GLN A 87 -7.99 3.50 9.71
CA GLN A 87 -8.78 4.10 8.64
C GLN A 87 -9.89 4.99 9.20
N LYS A 88 -10.03 6.21 8.65
CA LYS A 88 -11.12 7.14 8.97
C LYS A 88 -12.36 6.88 8.12
N ARG A 89 -12.18 6.72 6.84
CA ARG A 89 -13.28 6.49 5.90
C ARG A 89 -12.81 5.72 4.67
N ARG A 90 -13.75 5.06 4.04
CA ARG A 90 -13.55 4.37 2.75
C ARG A 90 -13.81 5.31 1.59
N TYR A 91 -13.14 5.05 0.46
CA TYR A 91 -13.52 5.62 -0.84
C TYR A 91 -13.36 4.57 -1.94
N GLY A 92 -13.96 4.83 -3.09
CA GLY A 92 -13.80 4.01 -4.29
C GLY A 92 -13.48 4.85 -5.50
N CYS A 93 -12.90 4.22 -6.50
CA CYS A 93 -12.77 4.81 -7.83
C CYS A 93 -14.16 5.10 -8.41
N TRP A 94 -14.22 6.01 -9.36
CA TRP A 94 -15.47 6.42 -9.97
C TRP A 94 -16.29 5.22 -10.48
N ARG A 95 -17.53 5.11 -10.02
CA ARG A 95 -18.47 4.01 -10.30
C ARG A 95 -18.02 2.60 -9.87
N CYS A 96 -16.93 2.45 -9.11
CA CYS A 96 -16.53 1.16 -8.58
C CYS A 96 -17.37 0.77 -7.37
N PRO A 97 -18.05 -0.39 -7.37
CA PRO A 97 -18.87 -0.85 -6.25
C PRO A 97 -18.02 -1.43 -5.09
N ILE A 98 -16.77 -1.81 -5.33
CA ILE A 98 -15.90 -2.44 -4.33
C ILE A 98 -15.43 -1.41 -3.32
N ALA A 99 -15.03 -0.21 -3.76
CA ALA A 99 -14.57 0.85 -2.88
C ALA A 99 -13.47 0.38 -1.90
N CYS A 100 -12.41 -0.22 -2.44
CA CYS A 100 -11.31 -0.81 -1.67
C CYS A 100 -10.36 0.25 -1.05
N GLY A 101 -10.38 1.49 -1.53
CA GLY A 101 -9.54 2.56 -1.02
C GLY A 101 -9.95 3.05 0.37
N GLY A 102 -9.05 3.71 1.07
CA GLY A 102 -9.29 4.30 2.38
C GLY A 102 -8.51 5.59 2.60
N ILE A 103 -9.04 6.43 3.47
CA ILE A 103 -8.36 7.62 3.99
C ILE A 103 -8.03 7.32 5.44
N MET A 104 -6.79 7.55 5.83
CA MET A 104 -6.29 7.28 7.16
C MET A 104 -6.62 8.42 8.13
N LYS A 105 -6.73 8.08 9.41
CA LYS A 105 -6.70 9.04 10.52
C LYS A 105 -5.32 9.66 10.60
N ALA A 106 -5.18 10.80 11.26
CA ALA A 106 -3.86 11.34 11.60
C ALA A 106 -3.07 10.36 12.48
N GLY A 107 -1.77 10.26 12.24
CA GLY A 107 -0.84 9.50 13.08
C GLY A 107 -0.22 10.39 14.16
N ASN A 108 -0.08 9.84 15.36
CA ASN A 108 0.53 10.51 16.51
C ASN A 108 1.40 9.58 17.37
N GLY A 109 1.75 8.42 16.80
CA GLY A 109 2.62 7.42 17.43
C GLY A 109 4.09 7.63 17.07
N ASP A 110 4.73 6.59 16.56
CA ASP A 110 6.14 6.65 16.13
C ASP A 110 6.37 7.65 15.00
N TYR A 111 5.33 7.86 14.18
CA TYR A 111 5.33 8.84 13.09
C TYR A 111 4.14 9.78 13.19
N VAL A 112 4.42 11.05 12.93
CA VAL A 112 3.40 12.10 12.83
C VAL A 112 3.08 12.33 11.36
N TYR A 113 1.83 12.13 10.99
CA TYR A 113 1.31 12.42 9.65
C TYR A 113 -0.10 12.97 9.74
N ASP A 114 -0.45 13.83 8.79
CA ASP A 114 -1.75 14.48 8.77
C ASP A 114 -2.87 13.53 8.39
N GLU A 115 -4.08 13.84 8.83
CA GLU A 115 -5.27 13.18 8.33
C GLU A 115 -5.41 13.40 6.83
N GLY A 116 -5.72 12.36 6.09
CA GLY A 116 -5.92 12.43 4.65
C GLY A 116 -4.94 11.60 3.85
N ALA A 117 -3.88 11.06 4.48
CA ALA A 117 -3.06 10.04 3.85
C ALA A 117 -3.92 8.90 3.31
N HIS A 118 -3.59 8.40 2.13
CA HIS A 118 -4.29 7.26 1.57
C HIS A 118 -3.87 5.96 2.27
N LYS A 119 -4.81 5.04 2.43
CA LYS A 119 -4.52 3.70 2.90
C LYS A 119 -3.50 3.06 1.97
N PRO A 120 -2.38 2.54 2.48
CA PRO A 120 -1.44 1.80 1.64
C PRO A 120 -2.14 0.63 0.93
N GLU A 121 -1.82 0.40 -0.31
CA GLU A 121 -2.25 -0.79 -1.04
C GLU A 121 -1.32 -1.97 -0.73
N TYR A 122 -1.75 -3.20 -1.01
CA TYR A 122 -0.96 -4.42 -0.79
C TYR A 122 0.47 -4.30 -1.33
N GLU A 123 0.61 -3.84 -2.56
CA GLU A 123 1.93 -3.70 -3.20
C GLU A 123 2.86 -2.74 -2.45
N THR A 124 2.32 -1.65 -1.93
CA THR A 124 3.08 -0.72 -1.08
C THR A 124 3.53 -1.41 0.20
N MET A 125 2.62 -2.16 0.84
CA MET A 125 2.90 -2.88 2.07
C MET A 125 3.90 -4.02 1.84
N ALA A 126 3.80 -4.75 0.74
CA ALA A 126 4.74 -5.80 0.39
C ALA A 126 6.14 -5.22 0.14
N MET A 127 6.25 -4.14 -0.63
CA MET A 127 7.55 -3.60 -1.03
C MET A 127 8.26 -2.79 0.06
N PHE A 128 7.54 -2.08 0.93
CA PHE A 128 8.12 -1.35 2.06
C PHE A 128 8.01 -2.09 3.40
N GLY A 129 7.15 -3.10 3.47
CA GLY A 129 6.95 -3.97 4.63
C GLY A 129 7.81 -5.22 4.54
N SER A 130 7.22 -6.34 4.14
CA SER A 130 7.91 -7.66 4.15
C SER A 130 9.22 -7.66 3.36
N ASN A 131 9.29 -7.00 2.20
CA ASN A 131 10.52 -6.95 1.42
C ASN A 131 11.69 -6.27 2.17
N LEU A 132 11.39 -5.28 3.01
CA LEU A 132 12.37 -4.58 3.85
C LEU A 132 12.42 -5.10 5.29
N CYS A 133 11.68 -6.16 5.62
CA CYS A 133 11.50 -6.69 6.99
C CYS A 133 10.93 -5.63 7.96
N ASN A 134 10.14 -4.69 7.45
CA ASN A 134 9.54 -3.61 8.21
C ASN A 134 8.12 -3.97 8.64
N ASP A 135 7.89 -4.07 9.93
CA ASP A 135 6.62 -4.38 10.58
C ASP A 135 5.94 -3.16 11.25
N ASN A 136 6.48 -1.96 11.03
CA ASN A 136 5.91 -0.73 11.56
C ASN A 136 4.86 -0.14 10.60
N LEU A 137 3.58 -0.34 10.90
CA LEU A 137 2.47 0.13 10.06
C LEU A 137 2.46 1.66 9.86
N GLU A 138 2.87 2.45 10.85
CA GLU A 138 2.87 3.90 10.71
C GLU A 138 3.92 4.36 9.69
N SER A 139 5.09 3.73 9.68
CA SER A 139 6.10 3.98 8.65
C SER A 139 5.57 3.65 7.24
N LEU A 140 4.81 2.54 7.10
CA LEU A 140 4.21 2.16 5.81
C LEU A 140 3.19 3.21 5.33
N ILE A 141 2.40 3.79 6.23
CA ILE A 141 1.47 4.88 5.89
C ILE A 141 2.24 6.12 5.45
N VAL A 142 3.30 6.48 6.17
CA VAL A 142 4.12 7.67 5.87
C VAL A 142 4.82 7.53 4.52
N VAL A 143 5.49 6.41 4.24
CA VAL A 143 6.18 6.23 2.95
C VAL A 143 5.19 6.18 1.78
N SER A 144 4.00 5.59 1.98
CA SER A 144 2.92 5.63 1.00
C SER A 144 2.49 7.06 0.69
N ASP A 145 2.29 7.89 1.71
CA ASP A 145 1.91 9.29 1.55
C ASP A 145 3.02 10.12 0.89
N LEU A 146 4.27 9.93 1.29
CA LEU A 146 5.43 10.57 0.68
C LEU A 146 5.55 10.24 -0.81
N CYS A 147 5.46 8.96 -1.17
CA CYS A 147 5.50 8.52 -2.57
C CYS A 147 4.37 9.16 -3.38
N ASN A 148 3.15 9.20 -2.82
CA ASN A 148 1.99 9.81 -3.47
C ASN A 148 2.18 11.32 -3.68
N ARG A 149 2.67 12.05 -2.70
CA ARG A 149 2.94 13.50 -2.80
C ARG A 149 4.06 13.82 -3.78
N LEU A 150 5.09 12.99 -3.83
CA LEU A 150 6.25 13.19 -4.71
C LEU A 150 6.04 12.63 -6.12
N GLY A 151 4.95 11.90 -6.36
CA GLY A 151 4.69 11.25 -7.63
C GLY A 151 5.66 10.10 -7.93
N VAL A 152 6.09 9.39 -6.90
CA VAL A 152 6.99 8.24 -6.98
C VAL A 152 6.17 6.96 -6.87
N ASP A 153 6.48 5.98 -7.70
CA ASP A 153 5.87 4.66 -7.63
C ASP A 153 6.37 3.90 -6.41
N THR A 154 5.46 3.41 -5.58
CA THR A 154 5.79 2.76 -4.31
C THR A 154 6.49 1.42 -4.51
N ILE A 155 6.14 0.66 -5.55
CA ILE A 155 6.76 -0.62 -5.87
C ILE A 155 8.23 -0.41 -6.21
N SER A 156 8.50 0.50 -7.15
CA SER A 156 9.86 0.81 -7.61
C SER A 156 10.71 1.43 -6.49
N ALA A 157 10.11 2.26 -5.65
CA ALA A 157 10.81 2.88 -4.52
C ALA A 157 11.21 1.82 -3.47
N GLY A 158 10.27 0.95 -3.07
CA GLY A 158 10.55 -0.13 -2.14
C GLY A 158 11.58 -1.13 -2.67
N ALA A 159 11.51 -1.48 -3.97
CA ALA A 159 12.51 -2.32 -4.62
C ALA A 159 13.90 -1.67 -4.63
N SER A 160 13.96 -0.36 -4.87
CA SER A 160 15.23 0.39 -4.82
C SER A 160 15.81 0.42 -3.41
N MET A 161 14.98 0.60 -2.39
CA MET A 161 15.41 0.53 -0.99
C MET A 161 15.93 -0.86 -0.62
N ALA A 162 15.23 -1.91 -1.03
CA ALA A 162 15.68 -3.28 -0.81
C ALA A 162 17.03 -3.56 -1.47
N PHE A 163 17.25 -3.05 -2.69
CA PHE A 163 18.54 -3.14 -3.36
C PHE A 163 19.64 -2.40 -2.58
N LEU A 164 19.37 -1.20 -2.06
CA LEU A 164 20.34 -0.46 -1.24
C LEU A 164 20.66 -1.18 0.07
N MET A 165 19.66 -1.75 0.74
CA MET A 165 19.86 -2.56 1.96
C MET A 165 20.72 -3.79 1.68
N GLU A 166 20.49 -4.48 0.57
CA GLU A 166 21.30 -5.61 0.15
C GLU A 166 22.75 -5.19 -0.17
N CYS A 167 22.95 -4.07 -0.85
CA CYS A 167 24.28 -3.51 -1.09
C CYS A 167 24.99 -3.16 0.23
N PHE A 168 24.26 -2.64 1.20
CA PHE A 168 24.81 -2.33 2.53
C PHE A 168 25.16 -3.61 3.30
N GLU A 169 24.28 -4.62 3.28
CA GLU A 169 24.53 -5.93 3.89
C GLU A 169 25.80 -6.61 3.35
N HIS A 170 26.07 -6.46 2.06
CA HIS A 170 27.26 -7.01 1.41
C HIS A 170 28.50 -6.08 1.46
N GLY A 171 28.42 -4.96 2.16
CA GLY A 171 29.53 -4.00 2.29
C GLY A 171 29.90 -3.29 0.98
N ILE A 172 29.02 -3.32 -0.01
CA ILE A 172 29.17 -2.55 -1.28
C ILE A 172 28.90 -1.07 -1.03
N LEU A 173 27.94 -0.77 -0.14
CA LEU A 173 27.66 0.56 0.39
C LEU A 173 27.95 0.59 1.88
N THR A 174 28.39 1.75 2.36
CA THR A 174 28.68 2.01 3.77
C THR A 174 27.90 3.23 4.26
N ALA A 175 27.87 3.48 5.56
CA ALA A 175 27.27 4.69 6.11
C ALA A 175 27.91 5.97 5.57
N ALA A 176 29.19 5.92 5.17
CA ALA A 176 29.89 7.06 4.58
C ALA A 176 29.36 7.43 3.17
N ASP A 177 28.81 6.47 2.45
CA ASP A 177 28.20 6.67 1.13
C ASP A 177 26.74 7.15 1.22
N ASN A 178 26.16 7.15 2.43
CA ASN A 178 24.74 7.41 2.68
C ASN A 178 24.52 8.38 3.86
N ASP A 179 25.21 9.50 3.86
CA ASP A 179 25.08 10.59 4.84
C ASP A 179 25.15 10.14 6.32
N GLY A 180 25.85 9.05 6.60
CA GLY A 180 25.97 8.45 7.92
C GLY A 180 24.85 7.47 8.29
N LEU A 181 23.88 7.22 7.39
CA LEU A 181 22.77 6.35 7.63
C LEU A 181 23.13 4.88 7.37
N GLU A 182 22.83 4.01 8.31
CA GLU A 182 22.95 2.56 8.15
C GLU A 182 21.66 1.96 7.56
N MET A 183 21.76 1.34 6.40
CA MET A 183 20.63 0.71 5.70
C MET A 183 20.48 -0.74 6.14
N LYS A 184 19.82 -0.98 7.28
CA LYS A 184 19.62 -2.33 7.82
C LYS A 184 18.20 -2.82 7.57
N TRP A 185 18.05 -4.10 7.23
CA TRP A 185 16.76 -4.75 7.14
C TRP A 185 15.96 -4.56 8.44
N GLY A 186 14.70 -4.16 8.32
CA GLY A 186 13.79 -3.93 9.45
C GLY A 186 13.92 -2.57 10.12
N ASP A 187 14.92 -1.76 9.77
CA ASP A 187 15.03 -0.42 10.34
C ASP A 187 14.08 0.56 9.63
N HIS A 188 12.87 0.66 10.16
CA HIS A 188 11.85 1.54 9.61
C HIS A 188 12.22 3.04 9.64
N ARG A 189 13.21 3.45 10.46
CA ARG A 189 13.69 4.84 10.50
C ARG A 189 14.64 5.15 9.35
N ALA A 190 15.37 4.16 8.88
CA ALA A 190 16.19 4.28 7.67
C ALA A 190 15.33 4.25 6.39
N ILE A 191 14.08 3.76 6.47
CA ILE A 191 13.14 3.66 5.35
C ILE A 191 12.39 4.99 5.13
N VAL A 192 12.07 5.73 6.18
CA VAL A 192 11.33 7.01 6.16
C VAL A 192 12.28 8.20 6.06
#